data_e1ca978b8ba3d43477b1a6a83aab60ad
#
_entry.id   e1ca978b8ba3d43477b1a6a83aab60ad
#
_cell.length_a   1.000
_cell.length_b   1.000
_cell.length_c   1.000
_cell.angle_alpha   90.00
_cell.angle_beta   90.00
_cell.angle_gamma   90.00
#
_symmetry.space_group_name_H-M   'P 1'
#
loop_
_entity.id
_entity.type
_entity.pdbx_description
1 polymer ?
#
loop_
_entity_poly.entity_id
_entity_poly.type
_entity_poly.pdbx_seq_one_letter_code
_entity_poly.pdbx_strand_id
1 'polypeptide(L)'
;KIGCTKAVALTIILMTAAVTGCLSSESEDDNSLVIVTYDVYALSDEMISTFENRTGIEVEMVKLADSGSILSYLIQQKGTGANDLAIGLDNTYLQTAIDFDLLSESQTNIKGISSEAYSPYEGKLAIPFDMGHICLNYDSSIVDGVNLSVPTSLWNLTEEEWRGKVALPSPMSSSPGRGFMLATLDYFEYTTDSYHGFDTWWSSMRDNDVIITPGWSEAYEIHYTGGYGEYMPGYVGDAHITVSYCHSPGVEAWYNGNWTKSASLALDRASFFQVEYASVVQGGNAENADLFIEYLLSPEVNALMPTQNMMYSVLEGQDLPEEGGYRHHSIVPDQNANITSMAISLNIDAWLDRWNSAMTEGE
;
A
#
# COMPACT_ATOMS: atom_id res chain seq x y z
N LYS A 1 -53.54 -68.67 -31.60
CA LYS A 1 -54.66 -67.77 -31.26
C LYS A 1 -54.00 -66.39 -31.01
N ILE A 2 -53.74 -65.56 -31.92
CA ILE A 2 -54.43 -64.56 -32.70
C ILE A 2 -55.10 -63.52 -31.75
N GLY A 3 -54.56 -62.39 -31.72
CA GLY A 3 -55.12 -61.17 -31.14
C GLY A 3 -54.48 -59.93 -31.78
N CYS A 4 -55.20 -59.42 -32.75
CA CYS A 4 -54.87 -58.20 -33.50
C CYS A 4 -55.23 -56.98 -32.67
N THR A 5 -54.34 -55.99 -32.53
CA THR A 5 -54.70 -54.73 -32.00
C THR A 5 -54.24 -53.59 -32.91
N LYS A 6 -55.16 -52.77 -33.26
CA LYS A 6 -55.08 -51.67 -34.23
C LYS A 6 -54.23 -50.56 -33.74
N ALA A 7 -53.36 -50.06 -34.62
CA ALA A 7 -52.63 -48.79 -34.47
C ALA A 7 -53.62 -47.62 -34.74
N VAL A 8 -53.71 -46.68 -33.79
CA VAL A 8 -54.36 -45.40 -33.99
C VAL A 8 -53.26 -44.37 -34.17
N ALA A 9 -53.12 -43.84 -35.37
CA ALA A 9 -52.21 -42.73 -35.67
C ALA A 9 -52.86 -41.43 -35.17
N LEU A 10 -52.17 -40.79 -34.21
CA LEU A 10 -52.55 -39.45 -33.74
C LEU A 10 -51.61 -38.44 -34.42
N THR A 11 -52.15 -37.70 -35.39
CA THR A 11 -51.44 -36.61 -36.08
C THR A 11 -51.50 -35.38 -35.18
N ILE A 12 -50.37 -35.01 -34.59
CA ILE A 12 -50.20 -33.78 -33.84
C ILE A 12 -49.70 -32.69 -34.85
N ILE A 13 -50.55 -31.74 -35.12
CA ILE A 13 -50.19 -30.49 -35.85
C ILE A 13 -49.48 -29.58 -34.89
N LEU A 14 -48.14 -29.42 -35.04
CA LEU A 14 -47.38 -28.39 -34.36
C LEU A 14 -47.62 -27.04 -35.08
N MET A 15 -48.37 -26.17 -34.46
CA MET A 15 -48.37 -24.75 -34.79
C MET A 15 -47.14 -24.11 -34.14
N THR A 16 -46.10 -23.82 -34.93
CA THR A 16 -45.00 -22.94 -34.54
C THR A 16 -45.44 -21.49 -34.59
N ALA A 17 -45.82 -20.95 -33.45
CA ALA A 17 -45.93 -19.49 -33.31
C ALA A 17 -44.51 -18.96 -33.16
N ALA A 18 -43.97 -18.28 -34.17
CA ALA A 18 -42.74 -17.51 -34.06
C ALA A 18 -43.06 -16.27 -33.21
N VAL A 19 -42.72 -16.35 -31.94
CA VAL A 19 -42.62 -15.16 -31.07
C VAL A 19 -41.24 -14.59 -31.35
N THR A 20 -41.13 -13.60 -32.22
CA THR A 20 -40.00 -12.69 -32.29
C THR A 20 -40.12 -11.74 -31.09
N GLY A 21 -39.72 -12.21 -29.92
CA GLY A 21 -39.38 -11.38 -28.79
C GLY A 21 -38.00 -10.80 -29.05
N CYS A 22 -37.91 -9.50 -29.34
CA CYS A 22 -36.70 -8.76 -29.11
C CYS A 22 -36.38 -8.90 -27.62
N LEU A 23 -35.45 -9.77 -27.28
CA LEU A 23 -34.67 -9.66 -26.07
C LEU A 23 -33.73 -8.47 -26.33
N SER A 24 -34.19 -7.26 -26.01
CA SER A 24 -33.27 -6.23 -25.55
C SER A 24 -32.65 -6.85 -24.29
N SER A 25 -31.39 -7.28 -24.35
CA SER A 25 -30.56 -7.35 -23.18
C SER A 25 -30.45 -5.92 -22.69
N GLU A 26 -31.33 -5.49 -21.81
CA GLU A 26 -30.98 -4.50 -20.83
C GLU A 26 -29.75 -5.12 -20.15
N SER A 27 -28.58 -4.54 -20.37
CA SER A 27 -27.47 -4.72 -19.45
C SER A 27 -28.08 -4.37 -18.09
N GLU A 28 -28.21 -5.33 -17.18
CA GLU A 28 -28.32 -4.99 -15.78
C GLU A 28 -27.15 -4.03 -15.56
N ASP A 29 -27.46 -2.76 -15.28
CA ASP A 29 -26.46 -1.82 -14.83
C ASP A 29 -25.83 -2.50 -13.63
N ASP A 30 -24.59 -2.93 -13.79
CA ASP A 30 -23.84 -3.56 -12.70
C ASP A 30 -23.53 -2.49 -11.67
N ASN A 31 -24.43 -2.39 -10.70
CA ASN A 31 -24.48 -1.34 -9.69
C ASN A 31 -23.55 -1.70 -8.53
N SER A 32 -22.47 -2.42 -8.82
CA SER A 32 -21.46 -2.86 -7.86
C SER A 32 -20.08 -2.32 -8.22
N LEU A 33 -19.21 -2.22 -7.22
CA LEU A 33 -17.81 -1.86 -7.35
C LEU A 33 -16.96 -2.75 -6.44
N VAL A 34 -16.11 -3.60 -7.02
CA VAL A 34 -15.18 -4.44 -6.29
C VAL A 34 -13.82 -3.77 -6.20
N ILE A 35 -13.44 -3.37 -4.99
CA ILE A 35 -12.17 -2.69 -4.70
C ILE A 35 -11.19 -3.68 -4.06
N VAL A 36 -10.02 -3.85 -4.67
CA VAL A 36 -8.89 -4.58 -4.07
C VAL A 36 -7.98 -3.59 -3.38
N THR A 37 -7.72 -3.81 -2.08
CA THR A 37 -6.91 -2.89 -1.26
C THR A 37 -6.16 -3.65 -0.16
N TYR A 38 -5.34 -2.93 0.63
CA TYR A 38 -4.64 -3.50 1.79
C TYR A 38 -5.54 -3.50 3.05
N ASP A 39 -5.19 -4.34 4.03
CA ASP A 39 -6.03 -4.62 5.20
C ASP A 39 -6.17 -3.43 6.16
N VAL A 40 -5.14 -2.58 6.25
CA VAL A 40 -5.13 -1.36 7.06
C VAL A 40 -5.76 -0.14 6.36
N TYR A 41 -6.30 -0.31 5.15
CA TYR A 41 -7.02 0.78 4.49
C TYR A 41 -8.21 1.22 5.33
N ALA A 42 -8.14 2.45 5.82
CA ALA A 42 -8.99 2.93 6.90
C ALA A 42 -10.07 3.92 6.45
N LEU A 43 -10.48 3.91 5.19
CA LEU A 43 -11.66 4.67 4.77
C LEU A 43 -12.87 4.16 5.55
N SER A 44 -13.51 5.05 6.31
CA SER A 44 -14.54 4.66 7.27
C SER A 44 -15.79 4.11 6.59
N ASP A 45 -16.52 3.25 7.30
CA ASP A 45 -17.83 2.73 6.83
C ASP A 45 -18.80 3.87 6.50
N GLU A 46 -18.71 5.02 7.20
CA GLU A 46 -19.52 6.20 6.90
C GLU A 46 -19.17 6.82 5.55
N MET A 47 -17.88 6.85 5.20
CA MET A 47 -17.43 7.37 3.91
C MET A 47 -17.84 6.45 2.77
N ILE A 48 -17.73 5.13 2.96
CA ILE A 48 -18.21 4.14 1.98
C ILE A 48 -19.72 4.28 1.82
N SER A 49 -20.49 4.25 2.89
CA SER A 49 -21.95 4.38 2.82
C SER A 49 -22.40 5.75 2.25
N THR A 50 -21.62 6.80 2.42
CA THR A 50 -21.85 8.10 1.78
C THR A 50 -21.73 8.00 0.26
N PHE A 51 -20.69 7.33 -0.23
CA PHE A 51 -20.54 7.07 -1.67
C PHE A 51 -21.71 6.23 -2.20
N GLU A 52 -22.03 5.12 -1.55
CA GLU A 52 -23.13 4.23 -1.93
C GLU A 52 -24.47 4.98 -1.98
N ASN A 53 -24.78 5.80 -0.96
CA ASN A 53 -26.00 6.60 -0.92
C ASN A 53 -26.07 7.69 -2.01
N ARG A 54 -24.92 8.25 -2.42
CA ARG A 54 -24.86 9.29 -3.46
C ARG A 54 -24.99 8.71 -4.87
N THR A 55 -24.46 7.51 -5.08
CA THR A 55 -24.33 6.91 -6.42
C THR A 55 -25.29 5.75 -6.65
N GLY A 56 -25.72 5.07 -5.60
CA GLY A 56 -26.47 3.81 -5.66
C GLY A 56 -25.58 2.59 -5.99
N ILE A 57 -24.25 2.75 -6.03
CA ILE A 57 -23.28 1.69 -6.30
C ILE A 57 -22.93 1.01 -4.98
N GLU A 58 -23.08 -0.31 -4.90
CA GLU A 58 -22.66 -1.12 -3.75
C GLU A 58 -21.15 -1.38 -3.81
N VAL A 59 -20.43 -1.18 -2.70
CA VAL A 59 -18.97 -1.34 -2.62
C VAL A 59 -18.61 -2.62 -1.90
N GLU A 60 -17.87 -3.49 -2.57
CA GLU A 60 -17.24 -4.68 -1.99
C GLU A 60 -15.72 -4.48 -1.89
N MET A 61 -15.14 -4.73 -0.71
CA MET A 61 -13.70 -4.62 -0.51
C MET A 61 -13.03 -5.98 -0.35
N VAL A 62 -12.05 -6.26 -1.21
CA VAL A 62 -11.12 -7.39 -1.07
C VAL A 62 -9.86 -6.87 -0.39
N LYS A 63 -9.74 -7.11 0.92
CA LYS A 63 -8.61 -6.65 1.73
C LYS A 63 -7.49 -7.71 1.76
N LEU A 64 -6.29 -7.30 1.42
CA LEU A 64 -5.08 -8.11 1.35
C LEU A 64 -4.01 -7.54 2.30
N ALA A 65 -2.95 -8.29 2.55
CA ALA A 65 -1.98 -7.92 3.59
C ALA A 65 -1.18 -6.65 3.26
N ASP A 66 -0.73 -6.47 2.01
CA ASP A 66 0.12 -5.33 1.59
C ASP A 66 0.14 -5.23 0.06
N SER A 67 0.75 -4.18 -0.51
CA SER A 67 0.79 -3.91 -1.97
C SER A 67 1.35 -5.07 -2.79
N GLY A 68 2.35 -5.79 -2.29
CA GLY A 68 2.85 -7.00 -2.96
C GLY A 68 1.80 -8.10 -3.07
N SER A 69 0.92 -8.23 -2.08
CA SER A 69 -0.22 -9.16 -2.12
C SER A 69 -1.29 -8.67 -3.10
N ILE A 70 -1.53 -7.36 -3.18
CA ILE A 70 -2.43 -6.76 -4.19
C ILE A 70 -1.93 -7.09 -5.60
N LEU A 71 -0.66 -6.81 -5.90
CA LEU A 71 -0.08 -7.13 -7.20
C LEU A 71 -0.21 -8.61 -7.55
N SER A 72 0.16 -9.49 -6.61
CA SER A 72 0.10 -10.94 -6.81
C SER A 72 -1.32 -11.43 -7.07
N TYR A 73 -2.29 -10.89 -6.36
CA TYR A 73 -3.71 -11.18 -6.53
C TYR A 73 -4.21 -10.72 -7.89
N LEU A 74 -3.89 -9.49 -8.31
CA LEU A 74 -4.29 -8.96 -9.62
C LEU A 74 -3.71 -9.79 -10.78
N ILE A 75 -2.45 -10.26 -10.66
CA ILE A 75 -1.85 -11.17 -11.64
C ILE A 75 -2.66 -12.48 -11.74
N GLN A 76 -3.06 -13.06 -10.60
CA GLN A 76 -3.85 -14.30 -10.57
C GLN A 76 -5.27 -14.10 -11.12
N GLN A 77 -5.86 -12.92 -10.92
CA GLN A 77 -7.21 -12.58 -11.37
C GLN A 77 -7.26 -11.99 -12.77
N LYS A 78 -6.12 -11.84 -13.44
CA LYS A 78 -6.08 -11.22 -14.79
C LYS A 78 -7.06 -11.88 -15.75
N GLY A 79 -7.90 -11.05 -16.39
CA GLY A 79 -8.87 -11.48 -17.39
C GLY A 79 -10.15 -12.12 -16.84
N THR A 80 -10.36 -12.15 -15.52
CA THR A 80 -11.61 -12.65 -14.91
C THR A 80 -12.72 -11.61 -14.89
N GLY A 81 -12.38 -10.31 -14.89
CA GLY A 81 -13.33 -9.21 -14.67
C GLY A 81 -13.89 -9.17 -13.25
N ALA A 82 -13.22 -9.81 -12.28
CA ALA A 82 -13.73 -9.93 -10.92
C ALA A 82 -13.44 -8.70 -10.04
N ASN A 83 -12.64 -7.76 -10.52
CA ASN A 83 -12.23 -6.59 -9.76
C ASN A 83 -12.29 -5.34 -10.65
N ASP A 84 -12.67 -4.21 -10.08
CA ASP A 84 -12.90 -2.96 -10.81
C ASP A 84 -11.84 -1.92 -10.51
N LEU A 85 -11.42 -1.82 -9.26
CA LEU A 85 -10.50 -0.80 -8.76
C LEU A 85 -9.45 -1.44 -7.85
N ALA A 86 -8.20 -1.07 -8.04
CA ALA A 86 -7.11 -1.37 -7.13
C ALA A 86 -6.67 -0.10 -6.42
N ILE A 87 -6.60 -0.13 -5.08
CA ILE A 87 -6.12 0.97 -4.25
C ILE A 87 -4.94 0.48 -3.42
N GLY A 88 -3.80 1.21 -3.49
CA GLY A 88 -2.63 0.93 -2.67
C GLY A 88 -1.47 0.22 -3.39
N LEU A 89 -1.51 0.13 -4.73
CA LEU A 89 -0.26 -0.07 -5.47
C LEU A 89 0.53 1.23 -5.39
N ASP A 90 1.79 1.15 -5.01
CA ASP A 90 2.66 2.31 -4.89
C ASP A 90 3.67 2.45 -6.04
N ASN A 91 4.45 3.51 -6.01
CA ASN A 91 5.46 3.78 -7.03
C ASN A 91 6.60 2.74 -7.10
N THR A 92 6.66 1.77 -6.19
CA THR A 92 7.62 0.65 -6.25
C THR A 92 7.05 -0.61 -6.92
N TYR A 93 5.72 -0.75 -6.98
CA TYR A 93 5.01 -1.89 -7.59
C TYR A 93 4.30 -1.53 -8.90
N LEU A 94 4.01 -0.24 -9.12
CA LEU A 94 3.18 0.22 -10.23
C LEU A 94 3.69 -0.24 -11.60
N GLN A 95 5.01 -0.11 -11.84
CA GLN A 95 5.54 -0.48 -13.15
C GLN A 95 5.34 -1.97 -13.46
N THR A 96 5.48 -2.84 -12.47
CA THR A 96 5.19 -4.27 -12.64
C THR A 96 3.73 -4.50 -13.01
N ALA A 97 2.78 -3.78 -12.37
CA ALA A 97 1.37 -3.88 -12.73
C ALA A 97 1.10 -3.41 -14.18
N ILE A 98 1.79 -2.38 -14.63
CA ILE A 98 1.73 -1.88 -16.02
C ILE A 98 2.31 -2.91 -16.99
N ASP A 99 3.48 -3.46 -16.72
CA ASP A 99 4.16 -4.45 -17.57
C ASP A 99 3.36 -5.75 -17.72
N PHE A 100 2.61 -6.11 -16.68
CA PHE A 100 1.66 -7.24 -16.72
C PHE A 100 0.31 -6.88 -17.35
N ASP A 101 0.11 -5.64 -17.82
CA ASP A 101 -1.16 -5.19 -18.43
C ASP A 101 -2.37 -5.48 -17.52
N LEU A 102 -2.28 -5.04 -16.26
CA LEU A 102 -3.31 -5.24 -15.25
C LEU A 102 -4.26 -4.06 -15.10
N LEU A 103 -3.89 -2.90 -15.66
CA LEU A 103 -4.55 -1.61 -15.42
C LEU A 103 -5.12 -1.04 -16.71
N SER A 104 -6.21 -0.27 -16.58
CA SER A 104 -6.84 0.52 -17.64
C SER A 104 -6.70 2.01 -17.37
N GLU A 105 -6.72 2.83 -18.41
CA GLU A 105 -6.70 4.29 -18.25
C GLU A 105 -7.99 4.80 -17.60
N SER A 106 -7.84 5.53 -16.50
CA SER A 106 -8.91 6.32 -15.89
C SER A 106 -9.31 7.46 -16.83
N GLN A 107 -10.61 7.73 -16.92
CA GLN A 107 -11.17 8.86 -17.66
C GLN A 107 -11.39 10.08 -16.77
N THR A 108 -11.05 10.00 -15.49
CA THR A 108 -11.19 11.11 -14.55
C THR A 108 -10.34 12.31 -14.95
N ASN A 109 -10.79 13.50 -14.59
CA ASN A 109 -10.04 14.74 -14.78
C ASN A 109 -9.92 15.47 -13.45
N ILE A 110 -9.18 14.86 -12.54
CA ILE A 110 -8.94 15.41 -11.21
C ILE A 110 -8.03 16.64 -11.31
N LYS A 111 -8.43 17.70 -10.64
CA LYS A 111 -7.64 18.94 -10.54
C LYS A 111 -7.12 19.11 -9.14
N GLY A 112 -5.97 19.75 -9.03
CA GLY A 112 -5.39 20.12 -7.73
C GLY A 112 -4.52 19.03 -7.12
N ILE A 113 -4.26 17.92 -7.80
CA ILE A 113 -3.21 16.99 -7.37
C ILE A 113 -1.86 17.70 -7.53
N SER A 114 -1.03 17.63 -6.50
CA SER A 114 0.28 18.29 -6.46
C SER A 114 1.25 17.70 -7.49
N SER A 115 2.16 18.52 -7.97
CA SER A 115 3.23 18.07 -8.87
C SER A 115 4.17 17.06 -8.19
N GLU A 116 4.30 17.12 -6.87
CA GLU A 116 5.07 16.16 -6.08
C GLU A 116 4.47 14.77 -6.16
N ALA A 117 3.13 14.64 -5.97
CA ALA A 117 2.43 13.36 -6.06
C ALA A 117 2.51 12.75 -7.47
N TYR A 118 2.57 13.58 -8.52
CA TYR A 118 2.76 13.11 -9.89
C TYR A 118 4.22 12.79 -10.24
N SER A 119 5.19 13.22 -9.43
CA SER A 119 6.61 13.08 -9.80
C SER A 119 7.08 11.65 -10.05
N PRO A 120 6.57 10.60 -9.36
CA PRO A 120 6.97 9.23 -9.68
C PRO A 120 6.28 8.67 -10.93
N TYR A 121 5.04 9.11 -11.25
CA TYR A 121 4.27 8.65 -12.40
C TYR A 121 3.23 9.69 -12.85
N GLU A 122 3.29 10.10 -14.12
CA GLU A 122 2.42 11.15 -14.71
C GLU A 122 1.33 10.58 -15.66
N GLY A 123 1.10 9.28 -15.68
CA GLY A 123 0.15 8.64 -16.60
C GLY A 123 -1.27 8.51 -16.03
N LYS A 124 -2.18 7.96 -16.83
CA LYS A 124 -3.59 7.74 -16.47
C LYS A 124 -3.90 6.31 -16.01
N LEU A 125 -2.94 5.40 -16.04
CA LEU A 125 -3.15 4.04 -15.55
C LEU A 125 -3.21 3.98 -14.01
N ALA A 126 -2.72 5.03 -13.34
CA ALA A 126 -2.68 5.11 -11.91
C ALA A 126 -2.82 6.57 -11.46
N ILE A 127 -3.80 6.86 -10.62
CA ILE A 127 -4.08 8.19 -10.12
C ILE A 127 -3.58 8.29 -8.67
N PRO A 128 -2.66 9.22 -8.34
CA PRO A 128 -2.21 9.40 -6.97
C PRO A 128 -3.39 9.72 -6.04
N PHE A 129 -3.51 9.06 -4.88
CA PHE A 129 -4.56 9.36 -3.93
C PHE A 129 -4.08 9.70 -2.54
N ASP A 130 -2.91 9.20 -2.16
CA ASP A 130 -2.18 9.59 -0.97
C ASP A 130 -0.67 9.48 -1.18
N MET A 131 0.12 10.02 -0.23
CA MET A 131 1.57 10.02 -0.29
C MET A 131 2.17 10.08 1.12
N GLY A 132 3.44 9.74 1.24
CA GLY A 132 4.16 9.81 2.51
C GLY A 132 5.65 9.59 2.36
N HIS A 133 6.36 9.68 3.47
CA HIS A 133 7.79 9.39 3.53
C HIS A 133 8.02 8.20 4.45
N ILE A 134 8.65 7.15 3.93
CA ILE A 134 9.05 5.98 4.71
C ILE A 134 10.30 6.34 5.50
N CYS A 135 10.26 6.11 6.82
CA CYS A 135 11.33 6.38 7.79
C CYS A 135 11.53 5.20 8.75
N LEU A 136 12.66 5.22 9.43
CA LEU A 136 12.78 4.49 10.70
C LEU A 136 12.03 5.24 11.81
N ASN A 137 11.30 4.51 12.64
CA ASN A 137 10.70 5.02 13.87
C ASN A 137 11.35 4.32 15.07
N TYR A 138 11.49 5.04 16.18
CA TYR A 138 12.09 4.51 17.41
C TYR A 138 11.28 4.85 18.66
N ASP A 139 11.32 3.99 19.65
CA ASP A 139 10.73 4.20 20.98
C ASP A 139 11.62 5.15 21.80
N SER A 140 11.26 6.41 21.88
CA SER A 140 12.05 7.45 22.56
C SER A 140 12.10 7.27 24.09
N SER A 141 11.28 6.41 24.67
CA SER A 141 11.36 6.07 26.09
C SER A 141 12.48 5.09 26.42
N ILE A 142 13.01 4.40 25.39
CA ILE A 142 14.09 3.42 25.49
C ILE A 142 15.34 3.92 24.75
N VAL A 143 15.14 4.47 23.54
CA VAL A 143 16.19 5.05 22.70
C VAL A 143 16.32 6.53 23.05
N ASP A 144 16.87 6.82 24.23
CA ASP A 144 16.87 8.13 24.89
C ASP A 144 18.29 8.74 25.01
N GLY A 145 19.28 8.08 24.46
CA GLY A 145 20.70 8.46 24.57
C GLY A 145 21.36 8.06 25.89
N VAL A 146 20.61 7.41 26.79
CA VAL A 146 21.10 6.89 28.07
C VAL A 146 20.99 5.37 28.15
N ASN A 147 19.82 4.81 27.81
CA ASN A 147 19.59 3.36 27.79
C ASN A 147 20.08 2.75 26.47
N LEU A 148 19.66 3.34 25.36
CA LEU A 148 20.17 3.04 24.02
C LEU A 148 20.52 4.34 23.32
N SER A 149 21.59 4.30 22.51
CA SER A 149 22.03 5.47 21.74
C SER A 149 21.03 5.77 20.61
N VAL A 150 20.71 7.05 20.39
CA VAL A 150 19.95 7.43 19.20
C VAL A 150 20.85 7.24 17.97
N PRO A 151 20.48 6.40 16.99
CA PRO A 151 21.32 6.18 15.81
C PRO A 151 21.57 7.47 15.02
N THR A 152 22.79 7.70 14.61
CA THR A 152 23.20 8.82 13.75
C THR A 152 23.61 8.37 12.35
N SER A 153 23.65 7.07 12.14
CA SER A 153 23.84 6.43 10.83
C SER A 153 23.16 5.05 10.83
N LEU A 154 22.91 4.51 9.64
CA LEU A 154 22.39 3.15 9.53
C LEU A 154 23.37 2.10 10.06
N TRP A 155 24.68 2.36 10.02
CA TRP A 155 25.69 1.45 10.59
C TRP A 155 25.54 1.22 12.09
N ASN A 156 25.00 2.18 12.85
CA ASN A 156 24.79 1.98 14.27
C ASN A 156 23.86 0.80 14.56
N LEU A 157 22.90 0.50 13.67
CA LEU A 157 21.95 -0.60 13.84
C LEU A 157 22.62 -1.99 13.74
N THR A 158 23.85 -2.08 13.25
CA THR A 158 24.62 -3.32 13.19
C THR A 158 25.46 -3.57 14.46
N GLU A 159 25.47 -2.62 15.41
CA GLU A 159 26.20 -2.74 16.66
C GLU A 159 25.49 -3.69 17.64
N GLU A 160 26.25 -4.33 18.53
CA GLU A 160 25.73 -5.33 19.47
C GLU A 160 24.60 -4.82 20.37
N GLU A 161 24.58 -3.52 20.69
CA GLU A 161 23.48 -2.92 21.48
C GLU A 161 22.11 -3.02 20.81
N TRP A 162 22.08 -3.18 19.47
CA TRP A 162 20.88 -3.29 18.65
C TRP A 162 20.48 -4.74 18.30
N ARG A 163 21.24 -5.73 18.76
CA ARG A 163 20.96 -7.14 18.45
C ARG A 163 19.55 -7.54 18.83
N GLY A 164 18.77 -8.01 17.82
CA GLY A 164 17.38 -8.45 17.99
C GLY A 164 16.38 -7.34 18.36
N LYS A 165 16.75 -6.06 18.20
CA LYS A 165 15.89 -4.92 18.60
C LYS A 165 15.38 -4.08 17.45
N VAL A 166 15.55 -4.54 16.22
CA VAL A 166 15.11 -3.86 15.00
C VAL A 166 14.16 -4.77 14.23
N ALA A 167 12.96 -4.30 13.91
CA ALA A 167 11.97 -5.01 13.10
C ALA A 167 11.75 -4.27 11.78
N LEU A 168 11.94 -4.98 10.66
CA LEU A 168 11.83 -4.42 9.32
C LEU A 168 10.86 -5.26 8.49
N PRO A 169 9.89 -4.64 7.79
CA PRO A 169 9.06 -5.37 6.82
C PRO A 169 9.89 -5.85 5.64
N SER A 170 9.57 -7.02 5.11
CA SER A 170 10.24 -7.61 3.95
C SER A 170 10.03 -6.78 2.68
N PRO A 171 11.08 -6.43 1.92
CA PRO A 171 10.92 -5.75 0.64
C PRO A 171 10.30 -6.63 -0.47
N MET A 172 10.22 -7.94 -0.22
CA MET A 172 9.61 -8.88 -1.18
C MET A 172 8.09 -8.70 -1.25
N SER A 173 7.45 -8.30 -0.15
CA SER A 173 5.98 -8.25 -0.01
C SER A 173 5.43 -6.90 0.45
N SER A 174 6.19 -6.10 1.21
CA SER A 174 5.74 -4.87 1.83
C SER A 174 6.21 -3.62 1.09
N SER A 175 5.31 -2.66 0.88
CA SER A 175 5.63 -1.32 0.35
C SER A 175 6.64 -0.58 1.23
N PRO A 176 6.39 -0.38 2.55
CA PRO A 176 7.37 0.27 3.41
C PRO A 176 8.71 -0.45 3.47
N GLY A 177 8.69 -1.79 3.47
CA GLY A 177 9.92 -2.60 3.40
C GLY A 177 10.68 -2.39 2.11
N ARG A 178 9.99 -2.37 0.97
CA ARG A 178 10.61 -2.13 -0.34
C ARG A 178 11.16 -0.72 -0.47
N GLY A 179 10.41 0.29 -0.06
CA GLY A 179 10.86 1.68 -0.05
C GLY A 179 12.09 1.88 0.84
N PHE A 180 12.13 1.25 2.02
CA PHE A 180 13.30 1.31 2.88
C PHE A 180 14.51 0.58 2.29
N MET A 181 14.31 -0.60 1.68
CA MET A 181 15.40 -1.28 0.94
C MET A 181 16.00 -0.37 -0.13
N LEU A 182 15.15 0.31 -0.92
CA LEU A 182 15.60 1.27 -1.94
C LEU A 182 16.34 2.45 -1.30
N ALA A 183 15.86 2.95 -0.16
CA ALA A 183 16.57 4.00 0.56
C ALA A 183 17.95 3.54 1.05
N THR A 184 18.09 2.31 1.55
CA THR A 184 19.41 1.77 1.94
C THR A 184 20.34 1.60 0.74
N LEU A 185 19.81 1.24 -0.43
CA LEU A 185 20.61 1.16 -1.65
C LEU A 185 21.20 2.53 -2.00
N ASP A 186 20.39 3.58 -2.01
CA ASP A 186 20.85 4.95 -2.27
C ASP A 186 21.81 5.45 -1.19
N TYR A 187 21.49 5.20 0.07
CA TYR A 187 22.30 5.61 1.22
C TYR A 187 23.72 5.03 1.14
N PHE A 188 23.88 3.76 0.82
CA PHE A 188 25.19 3.09 0.85
C PHE A 188 25.97 3.21 -0.47
N GLU A 189 25.29 3.23 -1.61
CA GLU A 189 25.97 3.24 -2.91
C GLU A 189 26.29 4.66 -3.42
N TYR A 190 25.48 5.65 -3.01
CA TYR A 190 25.64 7.02 -3.51
C TYR A 190 26.18 8.02 -2.48
N THR A 191 26.16 7.70 -1.18
CA THR A 191 26.67 8.57 -0.11
C THR A 191 28.02 8.14 0.44
N THR A 192 28.38 6.85 0.34
CA THR A 192 29.67 6.33 0.72
C THR A 192 30.34 5.81 -0.54
N ASP A 193 31.62 6.08 -0.79
CA ASP A 193 32.38 5.55 -1.93
C ASP A 193 32.53 4.00 -1.91
N SER A 194 31.61 3.30 -1.28
CA SER A 194 31.62 1.87 -1.03
C SER A 194 30.51 1.16 -1.80
N TYR A 195 30.80 0.70 -2.99
CA TYR A 195 29.91 -0.12 -3.83
C TYR A 195 29.37 -1.39 -3.14
N HIS A 196 29.95 -1.81 -2.03
CA HIS A 196 29.53 -2.99 -1.25
C HIS A 196 28.81 -2.64 0.06
N GLY A 197 28.49 -1.39 0.30
CA GLY A 197 27.87 -0.96 1.56
C GLY A 197 26.49 -1.58 1.78
N PHE A 198 25.65 -1.68 0.75
CA PHE A 198 24.32 -2.27 0.81
C PHE A 198 24.36 -3.75 1.25
N ASP A 199 25.06 -4.59 0.52
CA ASP A 199 25.13 -6.03 0.79
C ASP A 199 25.77 -6.30 2.18
N THR A 200 26.83 -5.57 2.51
CA THR A 200 27.51 -5.68 3.81
C THR A 200 26.61 -5.25 4.97
N TRP A 201 25.85 -4.18 4.81
CA TRP A 201 24.96 -3.71 5.85
C TRP A 201 23.81 -4.70 6.11
N TRP A 202 23.14 -5.18 5.07
CA TRP A 202 22.05 -6.15 5.21
C TRP A 202 22.54 -7.49 5.78
N SER A 203 23.71 -7.98 5.36
CA SER A 203 24.35 -9.15 5.98
C SER A 203 24.66 -8.92 7.46
N SER A 204 25.16 -7.73 7.82
CA SER A 204 25.42 -7.37 9.22
C SER A 204 24.13 -7.25 10.04
N MET A 205 23.04 -6.77 9.45
CA MET A 205 21.73 -6.73 10.10
C MET A 205 21.18 -8.13 10.34
N ARG A 206 21.33 -9.07 9.38
CA ARG A 206 21.03 -10.48 9.57
C ARG A 206 21.83 -11.07 10.75
N ASP A 207 23.15 -10.85 10.74
CA ASP A 207 24.03 -11.36 11.78
C ASP A 207 23.79 -10.70 13.15
N ASN A 208 23.11 -9.55 13.15
CA ASN A 208 22.62 -8.83 14.33
C ASN A 208 21.17 -9.18 14.70
N ASP A 209 20.66 -10.31 14.21
CA ASP A 209 19.32 -10.86 14.55
C ASP A 209 18.17 -9.88 14.24
N VAL A 210 18.24 -9.14 13.10
CA VAL A 210 17.12 -8.30 12.65
C VAL A 210 15.85 -9.12 12.45
N ILE A 211 14.72 -8.61 12.93
CA ILE A 211 13.42 -9.25 12.75
C ILE A 211 12.85 -8.83 11.40
N ILE A 212 12.70 -9.77 10.46
CA ILE A 212 12.05 -9.51 9.17
C ILE A 212 10.62 -10.02 9.23
N THR A 213 9.65 -9.14 8.97
CA THR A 213 8.23 -9.46 9.00
C THR A 213 7.64 -9.53 7.59
N PRO A 214 6.53 -10.26 7.36
CA PRO A 214 5.88 -10.32 6.05
C PRO A 214 5.34 -8.97 5.56
N GLY A 215 4.92 -8.08 6.47
CA GLY A 215 4.31 -6.80 6.18
C GLY A 215 4.51 -5.78 7.28
N TRP A 216 4.04 -4.56 7.02
CA TRP A 216 4.15 -3.42 7.92
C TRP A 216 3.41 -3.65 9.25
N SER A 217 2.17 -4.17 9.19
CA SER A 217 1.33 -4.36 10.39
C SER A 217 2.03 -5.22 11.44
N GLU A 218 2.68 -6.32 11.04
CA GLU A 218 3.40 -7.19 11.98
C GLU A 218 4.62 -6.49 12.58
N ALA A 219 5.41 -5.76 11.78
CA ALA A 219 6.55 -5.01 12.28
C ALA A 219 6.14 -3.93 13.28
N TYR A 220 5.13 -3.14 12.93
CA TYR A 220 4.72 -1.96 13.68
C TYR A 220 3.80 -2.27 14.85
N GLU A 221 2.81 -3.15 14.67
CA GLU A 221 1.77 -3.40 15.66
C GLU A 221 2.12 -4.54 16.62
N ILE A 222 3.04 -5.44 16.23
CA ILE A 222 3.41 -6.61 17.06
C ILE A 222 4.80 -6.46 17.65
N HIS A 223 5.80 -6.07 16.85
CA HIS A 223 7.19 -6.03 17.30
C HIS A 223 7.61 -4.68 17.87
N TYR A 224 7.15 -3.58 17.30
CA TYR A 224 7.61 -2.25 17.68
C TYR A 224 7.05 -1.80 19.03
N THR A 225 7.95 -1.51 19.99
CA THR A 225 7.58 -1.10 21.35
C THR A 225 7.03 0.33 21.43
N GLY A 226 7.30 1.18 20.45
CA GLY A 226 6.87 2.57 20.37
C GLY A 226 5.48 2.79 19.82
N GLY A 227 4.89 1.78 19.13
CA GLY A 227 3.63 1.88 18.42
C GLY A 227 2.37 1.67 19.28
N TYR A 228 1.35 1.13 18.66
CA TYR A 228 0.02 0.93 19.30
C TYR A 228 0.03 0.07 20.55
N GLY A 229 1.00 -0.83 20.70
CA GLY A 229 1.04 -1.82 21.77
C GLY A 229 0.99 -1.23 23.17
N GLU A 230 1.47 -0.02 23.36
CA GLU A 230 1.40 0.65 24.68
C GLU A 230 -0.02 0.94 25.12
N TYR A 231 -0.92 1.09 24.18
CA TYR A 231 -2.33 1.40 24.44
C TYR A 231 -3.20 0.14 24.54
N MET A 232 -2.60 -1.01 24.32
CA MET A 232 -3.28 -2.31 24.33
C MET A 232 -2.82 -3.12 25.55
N PRO A 233 -3.71 -3.47 26.49
CA PRO A 233 -3.33 -4.23 27.68
C PRO A 233 -2.63 -5.56 27.32
N GLY A 234 -1.46 -5.79 27.91
CA GLY A 234 -0.70 -7.03 27.73
C GLY A 234 0.21 -7.08 26.50
N TYR A 235 0.29 -6.00 25.72
CA TYR A 235 1.25 -5.89 24.63
C TYR A 235 2.69 -5.72 25.17
N VAL A 236 3.60 -6.48 24.59
CA VAL A 236 5.04 -6.35 24.84
C VAL A 236 5.76 -6.57 23.54
N GLY A 237 6.15 -5.48 22.86
CA GLY A 237 7.03 -5.56 21.68
C GLY A 237 8.46 -5.93 22.07
N ASP A 238 9.24 -6.35 21.10
CA ASP A 238 10.65 -6.78 21.26
C ASP A 238 11.63 -5.94 20.44
N ALA A 239 11.13 -5.13 19.51
CA ALA A 239 11.93 -4.22 18.69
C ALA A 239 11.74 -2.76 19.11
N HIS A 240 12.83 -2.02 19.27
CA HIS A 240 12.79 -0.60 19.66
C HIS A 240 12.93 0.35 18.47
N ILE A 241 13.22 -0.21 17.29
CA ILE A 241 13.23 0.48 15.99
C ILE A 241 12.44 -0.37 15.00
N THR A 242 11.68 0.31 14.14
CA THR A 242 10.96 -0.28 13.02
C THR A 242 10.98 0.65 11.80
N VAL A 243 10.65 0.09 10.63
CA VAL A 243 10.30 0.88 9.44
C VAL A 243 8.81 1.20 9.47
N SER A 244 8.49 2.48 9.35
CA SER A 244 7.15 2.99 9.18
C SER A 244 7.20 4.31 8.39
N TYR A 245 6.32 5.26 8.70
CA TYR A 245 6.33 6.56 8.05
C TYR A 245 6.90 7.64 8.96
N CYS A 246 7.47 8.69 8.35
CA CYS A 246 8.03 9.81 9.08
C CYS A 246 6.99 10.58 9.90
N HIS A 247 5.71 10.38 9.59
CA HIS A 247 4.57 10.98 10.30
C HIS A 247 3.82 10.01 11.21
N SER A 248 4.21 8.74 11.31
CA SER A 248 3.55 7.78 12.21
C SER A 248 3.48 8.25 13.65
N PRO A 249 4.52 8.90 14.24
CA PRO A 249 4.40 9.48 15.57
C PRO A 249 3.32 10.56 15.68
N GLY A 250 3.08 11.31 14.60
CA GLY A 250 2.00 12.29 14.54
C GLY A 250 0.62 11.64 14.55
N VAL A 251 0.45 10.54 13.81
CA VAL A 251 -0.78 9.72 13.83
C VAL A 251 -1.05 9.20 15.23
N GLU A 252 -0.04 8.62 15.89
CA GLU A 252 -0.17 8.12 17.25
C GLU A 252 -0.59 9.22 18.23
N ALA A 253 0.05 10.40 18.15
CA ALA A 253 -0.29 11.53 18.99
C ALA A 253 -1.74 11.99 18.76
N TRP A 254 -2.21 12.01 17.52
CA TRP A 254 -3.60 12.34 17.18
C TRP A 254 -4.60 11.45 17.89
N TYR A 255 -4.40 10.14 17.86
CA TYR A 255 -5.31 9.18 18.50
C TYR A 255 -5.14 9.07 20.00
N ASN A 256 -4.01 9.53 20.55
CA ASN A 256 -3.68 9.40 21.98
C ASN A 256 -3.59 10.74 22.74
N GLY A 257 -4.32 11.76 22.30
CA GLY A 257 -4.49 13.01 23.04
C GLY A 257 -3.20 13.85 23.14
N ASN A 258 -2.54 14.10 22.01
CA ASN A 258 -1.29 14.86 21.87
C ASN A 258 -0.03 14.17 22.39
N TRP A 259 -0.05 12.87 22.66
CA TRP A 259 1.10 12.19 23.22
C TRP A 259 1.50 10.95 22.43
N THR A 260 2.80 10.78 22.25
CA THR A 260 3.41 9.55 21.75
C THR A 260 4.80 9.40 22.36
N LYS A 261 5.26 8.17 22.51
CA LYS A 261 6.68 7.87 22.79
C LYS A 261 7.47 7.54 21.51
N SER A 262 6.78 7.41 20.40
CA SER A 262 7.41 7.18 19.10
C SER A 262 8.06 8.45 18.58
N ALA A 263 9.19 8.32 17.92
CA ALA A 263 9.84 9.39 17.20
C ALA A 263 10.40 8.85 15.87
N SER A 264 10.47 9.71 14.87
CA SER A 264 11.03 9.35 13.57
C SER A 264 12.52 9.68 13.51
N LEU A 265 13.28 8.79 12.89
CA LEU A 265 14.71 8.96 12.63
C LEU A 265 14.89 9.35 11.16
N ALA A 266 15.12 10.64 10.92
CA ALA A 266 15.42 11.15 9.58
C ALA A 266 16.95 11.25 9.41
N LEU A 267 17.53 10.26 8.74
CA LEU A 267 18.90 10.30 8.25
C LEU A 267 18.86 10.69 6.77
N ASP A 268 19.74 11.59 6.36
CA ASP A 268 19.81 12.03 4.95
C ASP A 268 19.87 10.83 4.00
N ARG A 269 18.97 10.77 3.03
CA ARG A 269 18.84 9.74 2.02
C ARG A 269 18.48 8.31 2.53
N ALA A 270 18.14 8.17 3.82
CA ALA A 270 17.64 6.91 4.40
C ALA A 270 16.12 6.85 4.54
N SER A 271 15.42 7.76 3.89
CA SER A 271 13.96 7.80 3.74
C SER A 271 13.57 7.65 2.27
N PHE A 272 12.34 7.21 2.02
CA PHE A 272 11.83 7.02 0.66
C PHE A 272 10.49 7.72 0.48
N PHE A 273 10.36 8.49 -0.59
CA PHE A 273 9.08 9.14 -0.95
C PHE A 273 8.17 8.13 -1.63
N GLN A 274 7.05 7.83 -1.01
CA GLN A 274 6.04 6.90 -1.48
C GLN A 274 4.81 7.66 -1.95
N VAL A 275 4.27 7.24 -3.08
CA VAL A 275 2.96 7.65 -3.59
C VAL A 275 2.16 6.40 -3.83
N GLU A 276 0.94 6.36 -3.32
CA GLU A 276 -0.01 5.27 -3.55
C GLU A 276 -1.07 5.68 -4.56
N TYR A 277 -1.54 4.71 -5.32
CA TYR A 277 -2.40 4.93 -6.47
C TYR A 277 -3.73 4.21 -6.36
N ALA A 278 -4.77 4.88 -6.87
CA ALA A 278 -6.03 4.28 -7.27
C ALA A 278 -6.01 4.02 -8.78
N SER A 279 -6.20 2.78 -9.17
CA SER A 279 -6.03 2.32 -10.55
C SER A 279 -7.22 1.49 -11.01
N VAL A 280 -7.81 1.83 -12.15
CA VAL A 280 -8.85 1.02 -12.78
C VAL A 280 -8.25 -0.33 -13.20
N VAL A 281 -8.88 -1.43 -12.80
CA VAL A 281 -8.41 -2.78 -13.15
C VAL A 281 -8.85 -3.13 -14.58
N GLN A 282 -7.92 -3.72 -15.35
CA GLN A 282 -8.20 -4.13 -16.72
C GLN A 282 -9.36 -5.14 -16.79
N GLY A 283 -10.43 -4.79 -17.51
CA GLY A 283 -11.62 -5.61 -17.69
C GLY A 283 -12.69 -5.48 -16.62
N GLY A 284 -12.48 -4.63 -15.62
CA GLY A 284 -13.47 -4.27 -14.61
C GLY A 284 -14.40 -3.14 -15.08
N ASN A 285 -15.33 -2.72 -14.20
CA ASN A 285 -16.26 -1.62 -14.43
C ASN A 285 -15.56 -0.26 -14.28
N ALA A 286 -15.01 0.24 -15.38
CA ALA A 286 -14.24 1.49 -15.38
C ALA A 286 -15.08 2.72 -15.00
N GLU A 287 -16.37 2.75 -15.31
CA GLU A 287 -17.25 3.87 -14.99
C GLU A 287 -17.43 3.99 -13.46
N ASN A 288 -17.75 2.88 -12.78
CA ASN A 288 -17.92 2.87 -11.34
C ASN A 288 -16.57 3.12 -10.62
N ALA A 289 -15.47 2.59 -11.14
CA ALA A 289 -14.13 2.84 -10.62
C ALA A 289 -13.76 4.33 -10.71
N ASP A 290 -14.01 4.98 -11.84
CA ASP A 290 -13.74 6.41 -12.02
C ASP A 290 -14.59 7.27 -11.08
N LEU A 291 -15.87 6.94 -10.86
CA LEU A 291 -16.71 7.64 -9.88
C LEU A 291 -16.16 7.54 -8.46
N PHE A 292 -15.60 6.39 -8.08
CA PHE A 292 -14.98 6.24 -6.76
C PHE A 292 -13.65 7.00 -6.66
N ILE A 293 -12.82 7.01 -7.71
CA ILE A 293 -11.60 7.82 -7.76
C ILE A 293 -11.93 9.31 -7.61
N GLU A 294 -12.95 9.81 -8.30
CA GLU A 294 -13.41 11.20 -8.16
C GLU A 294 -13.90 11.50 -6.74
N TYR A 295 -14.62 10.56 -6.11
CA TYR A 295 -15.05 10.69 -4.73
C TYR A 295 -13.88 10.73 -3.77
N LEU A 296 -12.92 9.78 -3.89
CA LEU A 296 -11.72 9.67 -3.05
C LEU A 296 -10.86 10.94 -3.13
N LEU A 297 -10.81 11.55 -4.31
CA LEU A 297 -10.03 12.77 -4.59
C LEU A 297 -10.85 14.06 -4.50
N SER A 298 -12.09 13.99 -4.02
CA SER A 298 -12.80 15.23 -3.66
C SER A 298 -12.08 15.92 -2.51
N PRO A 299 -12.04 17.27 -2.47
CA PRO A 299 -11.32 17.99 -1.41
C PRO A 299 -11.77 17.61 0.00
N GLU A 300 -13.07 17.31 0.18
CA GLU A 300 -13.64 16.91 1.48
C GLU A 300 -13.16 15.54 1.95
N VAL A 301 -12.99 14.57 1.03
CA VAL A 301 -12.56 13.20 1.35
C VAL A 301 -11.04 13.11 1.44
N ASN A 302 -10.33 13.67 0.47
CA ASN A 302 -8.88 13.59 0.44
C ASN A 302 -8.21 14.38 1.59
N ALA A 303 -8.86 15.45 2.10
CA ALA A 303 -8.40 16.16 3.30
C ALA A 303 -8.40 15.29 4.57
N LEU A 304 -9.11 14.16 4.55
CA LEU A 304 -9.17 13.23 5.68
C LEU A 304 -8.11 12.12 5.61
N MET A 305 -7.33 12.04 4.53
CA MET A 305 -6.27 11.02 4.38
C MET A 305 -5.32 10.97 5.59
N PRO A 306 -4.85 12.10 6.16
CA PRO A 306 -3.98 12.05 7.34
C PRO A 306 -4.58 11.34 8.55
N THR A 307 -5.88 11.49 8.79
CA THR A 307 -6.55 10.94 9.96
C THR A 307 -7.35 9.67 9.70
N GLN A 308 -7.69 9.38 8.45
CA GLN A 308 -8.47 8.18 8.10
C GLN A 308 -7.59 7.10 7.46
N ASN A 309 -6.66 7.46 6.59
CA ASN A 309 -5.74 6.51 5.96
C ASN A 309 -4.30 6.64 6.44
N MET A 310 -4.02 7.55 7.39
CA MET A 310 -2.70 7.73 8.02
C MET A 310 -1.60 8.10 7.00
N MET A 311 -1.98 8.76 5.89
CA MET A 311 -1.09 9.20 4.82
C MET A 311 -1.37 10.67 4.48
N TYR A 312 -0.49 11.35 3.76
CA TYR A 312 -0.72 12.73 3.34
C TYR A 312 -1.73 12.81 2.19
N SER A 313 -2.52 13.89 2.18
CA SER A 313 -3.31 14.25 1.00
C SER A 313 -2.38 14.56 -0.18
N VAL A 314 -2.80 14.16 -1.37
CA VAL A 314 -2.12 14.55 -2.63
C VAL A 314 -2.57 15.89 -3.18
N LEU A 315 -3.61 16.51 -2.63
CA LEU A 315 -4.18 17.75 -3.13
C LEU A 315 -3.37 18.96 -2.64
N GLU A 316 -3.14 19.91 -3.54
CA GLU A 316 -2.48 21.18 -3.22
C GLU A 316 -3.21 21.93 -2.10
N GLY A 317 -2.45 22.46 -1.15
CA GLY A 317 -2.98 23.24 -0.03
C GLY A 317 -3.64 22.43 1.09
N GLN A 318 -3.56 21.10 1.05
CA GLN A 318 -3.93 20.22 2.14
C GLN A 318 -2.69 19.92 2.99
N ASP A 319 -2.67 20.49 4.19
CA ASP A 319 -1.57 20.28 5.14
C ASP A 319 -1.92 19.21 6.19
N LEU A 320 -0.87 18.70 6.86
CA LEU A 320 -1.07 17.85 8.04
C LEU A 320 -1.82 18.61 9.14
N PRO A 321 -2.71 17.96 9.89
CA PRO A 321 -3.43 18.57 10.99
C PRO A 321 -2.46 19.17 12.03
N GLU A 322 -2.72 20.40 12.48
CA GLU A 322 -2.00 20.98 13.62
C GLU A 322 -2.53 20.44 14.97
N GLU A 323 -3.79 20.10 14.98
CA GLU A 323 -4.49 19.57 16.13
C GLU A 323 -3.95 18.20 16.54
N GLY A 324 -4.21 17.78 17.76
CA GLY A 324 -3.84 16.46 18.28
C GLY A 324 -2.32 16.19 18.30
N GLY A 325 -1.48 17.21 18.08
CA GLY A 325 -0.03 17.04 18.00
C GLY A 325 0.45 16.39 16.69
N TYR A 326 -0.43 16.17 15.72
CA TYR A 326 -0.11 15.45 14.48
C TYR A 326 1.12 16.02 13.79
N ARG A 327 1.06 17.29 13.36
CA ARG A 327 2.18 17.97 12.69
C ARG A 327 3.43 18.10 13.60
N HIS A 328 3.22 18.31 14.91
CA HIS A 328 4.30 18.48 15.87
C HIS A 328 5.20 17.25 15.98
N HIS A 329 4.62 16.04 15.92
CA HIS A 329 5.33 14.78 16.04
C HIS A 329 5.70 14.17 14.67
N SER A 330 5.31 14.81 13.56
CA SER A 330 5.65 14.38 12.21
C SER A 330 6.93 15.04 11.73
N ILE A 331 7.70 14.32 10.92
CA ILE A 331 8.91 14.83 10.28
C ILE A 331 8.74 14.74 8.76
N VAL A 332 9.19 15.75 8.04
CA VAL A 332 9.43 15.69 6.60
C VAL A 332 10.94 15.62 6.41
N PRO A 333 11.48 14.57 5.78
CA PRO A 333 12.93 14.45 5.56
C PRO A 333 13.47 15.58 4.69
N ASP A 334 14.64 16.11 5.03
CA ASP A 334 15.32 17.10 4.20
C ASP A 334 15.76 16.50 2.85
N GLN A 335 16.15 15.24 2.84
CA GLN A 335 16.54 14.48 1.66
C GLN A 335 16.02 13.05 1.71
N ASN A 336 15.13 12.73 0.78
CA ASN A 336 14.79 11.33 0.49
C ASN A 336 15.85 10.67 -0.38
N ALA A 337 15.82 9.34 -0.46
CA ALA A 337 16.57 8.58 -1.44
C ALA A 337 16.27 9.07 -2.86
N ASN A 338 17.31 9.23 -3.67
CA ASN A 338 17.20 9.71 -5.04
C ASN A 338 17.18 8.52 -6.03
N ILE A 339 16.13 7.69 -5.94
CA ILE A 339 15.92 6.57 -6.86
C ILE A 339 14.69 6.86 -7.72
N THR A 340 14.88 6.94 -9.02
CA THR A 340 13.79 7.24 -9.96
C THR A 340 12.94 6.01 -10.24
N SER A 341 11.65 6.20 -10.59
CA SER A 341 10.75 5.12 -11.01
C SER A 341 11.31 4.32 -12.20
N MET A 342 12.02 4.97 -13.12
CA MET A 342 12.72 4.28 -14.21
C MET A 342 13.84 3.36 -13.70
N ALA A 343 14.63 3.80 -12.72
CA ALA A 343 15.67 2.96 -12.12
C ALA A 343 15.04 1.76 -11.38
N ILE A 344 13.93 1.97 -10.69
CA ILE A 344 13.16 0.90 -10.03
C ILE A 344 12.69 -0.11 -11.06
N SER A 345 11.99 0.34 -12.10
CA SER A 345 11.46 -0.50 -13.18
C SER A 345 12.54 -1.41 -13.82
N LEU A 346 13.74 -0.88 -14.03
CA LEU A 346 14.82 -1.61 -14.68
C LEU A 346 15.60 -2.55 -13.78
N ASN A 347 15.59 -2.35 -12.47
CA ASN A 347 16.53 -3.01 -11.58
C ASN A 347 15.90 -3.69 -10.35
N ILE A 348 14.60 -3.54 -10.14
CA ILE A 348 13.96 -3.99 -8.89
C ILE A 348 14.21 -5.46 -8.60
N ASP A 349 14.10 -6.33 -9.59
CA ASP A 349 14.32 -7.77 -9.43
C ASP A 349 15.76 -8.06 -9.01
N ALA A 350 16.74 -7.40 -9.66
CA ALA A 350 18.15 -7.56 -9.31
C ALA A 350 18.46 -7.03 -7.89
N TRP A 351 17.82 -5.96 -7.47
CA TRP A 351 17.99 -5.42 -6.11
C TRP A 351 17.35 -6.29 -5.05
N LEU A 352 16.19 -6.86 -5.34
CA LEU A 352 15.53 -7.84 -4.47
C LEU A 352 16.36 -9.12 -4.35
N ASP A 353 16.94 -9.61 -5.44
CA ASP A 353 17.84 -10.76 -5.43
C ASP A 353 19.11 -10.49 -4.60
N ARG A 354 19.70 -9.28 -4.72
CA ARG A 354 20.84 -8.87 -3.86
C ARG A 354 20.45 -8.85 -2.39
N TRP A 355 19.31 -8.25 -2.05
CA TRP A 355 18.80 -8.23 -0.68
C TRP A 355 18.60 -9.65 -0.15
N ASN A 356 17.93 -10.50 -0.92
CA ASN A 356 17.69 -11.88 -0.53
C ASN A 356 18.99 -12.66 -0.33
N SER A 357 19.96 -12.47 -1.21
CA SER A 357 21.29 -13.09 -1.04
C SER A 357 21.98 -12.62 0.24
N ALA A 358 21.98 -11.32 0.52
CA ALA A 358 22.57 -10.78 1.75
C ALA A 358 21.90 -11.33 3.02
N MET A 359 20.59 -11.58 2.96
CA MET A 359 19.81 -12.09 4.09
C MET A 359 19.88 -13.61 4.27
N THR A 360 20.25 -14.37 3.25
CA THR A 360 20.26 -15.86 3.26
C THR A 360 21.65 -16.48 3.17
N GLU A 361 22.65 -15.81 2.61
CA GLU A 361 24.02 -16.33 2.51
C GLU A 361 24.71 -16.33 3.88
N GLY A 362 24.84 -17.50 4.46
CA GLY A 362 25.46 -17.70 5.79
C GLY A 362 24.90 -18.91 6.53
N GLU A 363 23.86 -19.55 5.98
CA GLU A 363 23.31 -20.82 6.47
C GLU A 363 24.06 -22.04 5.92
#